data_6a590dd5db5efd2dcdc496a6491869f0
#
_entry.id   6a590dd5db5efd2dcdc496a6491869f0
#
_cell.length_a   1.000
_cell.length_b   1.000
_cell.length_c   1.000
_cell.angle_alpha   90.00
_cell.angle_beta   90.00
_cell.angle_gamma   90.00
#
_symmetry.space_group_name_H-M   'P 1'
#
loop_
_entity.id
_entity.type
_entity.pdbx_description
1 polymer ?
#
loop_
_entity_poly.entity_id
_entity_poly.type
_entity_poly.pdbx_seq_one_letter_code
_entity_poly.pdbx_strand_id
1 'polypeptide(L)'
;MTGVLALGLLTGCGKSESEKDDNVLRVGMECAYAPFNWTQETEEVANGDTAVKIYGSDYYAYGYDVMMAKKIADELGMELEIHKVEWDSIGMAMDAGEYDCIIAGMGKTAEREQAYAFTEPYYYRDNCITVKKGSDLENITGLSQLEGKNVVTTTQLGTGWVNILDQIPDAQLGSNYATTAECFMAVTNGVADIAVIDVPTAESAAMTNDDLVVIVLDEEDGFIGDEEMTNVCIATRKDDTELRDKIQEAMDNLGWDDKEKMDEMMEEAMKLQPAAN
;
A
#
# COMPACT_ATOMS: atom_id res chain seq x y z
N MET A 1 14.35 23.73 -71.81
CA MET A 1 14.85 22.78 -70.85
C MET A 1 14.48 23.35 -69.46
N THR A 2 13.34 22.92 -68.93
CA THR A 2 12.77 23.38 -67.68
C THR A 2 12.89 22.22 -66.71
N GLY A 3 13.76 22.40 -65.68
CA GLY A 3 13.92 21.45 -64.59
C GLY A 3 12.89 21.71 -63.47
N VAL A 4 12.07 20.72 -63.19
CA VAL A 4 11.14 20.72 -62.08
C VAL A 4 11.85 20.12 -60.86
N LEU A 5 12.06 20.92 -59.81
CA LEU A 5 12.51 20.44 -58.47
C LEU A 5 11.29 19.96 -57.74
N ALA A 6 11.22 18.66 -57.44
CA ALA A 6 10.25 18.08 -56.53
C ALA A 6 10.76 18.23 -55.10
N LEU A 7 10.12 19.02 -54.28
CA LEU A 7 10.30 19.07 -52.83
C LEU A 7 9.53 17.88 -52.22
N GLY A 8 10.28 16.91 -51.69
CA GLY A 8 9.70 15.85 -50.86
C GLY A 8 9.33 16.37 -49.48
N LEU A 9 8.05 16.34 -49.14
CA LEU A 9 7.54 16.56 -47.81
C LEU A 9 7.79 15.30 -46.97
N LEU A 10 8.76 15.33 -46.07
CA LEU A 10 8.92 14.36 -45.01
C LEU A 10 7.85 14.66 -43.96
N THR A 11 6.73 13.94 -44.01
CA THR A 11 5.80 13.86 -42.88
C THR A 11 6.45 13.00 -41.79
N GLY A 12 7.04 13.64 -40.80
CA GLY A 12 7.42 13.03 -39.55
C GLY A 12 6.15 12.56 -38.81
N CYS A 13 5.99 11.24 -38.65
CA CYS A 13 5.09 10.70 -37.65
C CYS A 13 5.67 11.07 -36.27
N GLY A 14 5.28 12.21 -35.74
CA GLY A 14 5.33 12.47 -34.31
C GLY A 14 4.29 11.55 -33.65
N LYS A 15 4.73 10.66 -32.77
CA LYS A 15 3.83 10.13 -31.75
C LYS A 15 3.26 11.36 -31.02
N SER A 16 1.96 11.56 -31.11
CA SER A 16 1.28 12.46 -30.18
C SER A 16 1.43 11.81 -28.80
N GLU A 17 2.28 12.34 -27.97
CA GLU A 17 2.08 12.26 -26.52
C GLU A 17 0.68 12.84 -26.31
N SER A 18 -0.25 12.05 -25.81
CA SER A 18 -1.51 12.58 -25.35
C SER A 18 -1.12 13.55 -24.23
N GLU A 19 -1.42 14.84 -24.43
CA GLU A 19 -1.31 15.82 -23.34
C GLU A 19 -2.04 15.20 -22.15
N LYS A 20 -1.32 14.97 -21.04
CA LYS A 20 -1.95 14.54 -19.78
C LYS A 20 -2.94 15.62 -19.41
N ASP A 21 -4.13 15.22 -19.03
CA ASP A 21 -5.12 16.14 -18.47
C ASP A 21 -4.64 16.56 -17.08
N ASP A 22 -4.25 17.81 -16.93
CA ASP A 22 -3.74 18.39 -15.69
C ASP A 22 -4.82 18.49 -14.59
N ASN A 23 -6.09 18.21 -14.92
CA ASN A 23 -7.20 18.21 -13.98
C ASN A 23 -7.51 16.81 -13.39
N VAL A 24 -6.66 15.82 -13.64
CA VAL A 24 -6.83 14.44 -13.15
C VAL A 24 -5.65 14.05 -12.28
N LEU A 25 -5.92 13.67 -11.02
CA LEU A 25 -4.95 13.05 -10.12
C LEU A 25 -4.97 11.53 -10.36
N ARG A 26 -3.91 11.00 -10.96
CA ARG A 26 -3.75 9.57 -11.22
C ARG A 26 -2.96 8.94 -10.09
N VAL A 27 -3.56 7.96 -9.44
CA VAL A 27 -2.99 7.30 -8.25
C VAL A 27 -2.75 5.83 -8.52
N GLY A 28 -1.52 5.38 -8.32
CA GLY A 28 -1.15 3.96 -8.36
C GLY A 28 -1.34 3.31 -6.99
N MET A 29 -1.97 2.14 -6.97
CA MET A 29 -2.12 1.29 -5.79
C MET A 29 -2.33 -0.18 -6.17
N GLU A 30 -2.12 -1.08 -5.19
CA GLU A 30 -2.20 -2.53 -5.42
C GLU A 30 -3.65 -3.01 -5.59
N CYS A 31 -4.61 -2.36 -4.95
CA CYS A 31 -6.02 -2.75 -4.85
C CYS A 31 -6.21 -4.20 -4.34
N ALA A 32 -5.27 -4.67 -3.52
CA ALA A 32 -5.24 -6.01 -2.94
C ALA A 32 -4.64 -6.03 -1.52
N TYR A 33 -4.61 -4.89 -0.86
CA TYR A 33 -4.00 -4.63 0.44
C TYR A 33 -5.02 -4.03 1.43
N ALA A 34 -6.05 -4.81 1.80
CA ALA A 34 -7.03 -4.38 2.80
C ALA A 34 -6.39 -4.24 4.21
N PRO A 35 -6.78 -3.25 5.01
CA PRO A 35 -7.83 -2.24 4.82
C PRO A 35 -7.37 -0.98 4.09
N PHE A 36 -6.11 -0.90 3.66
CA PHE A 36 -5.58 0.25 2.94
C PHE A 36 -6.24 0.43 1.58
N ASN A 37 -6.25 -0.61 0.75
CA ASN A 37 -6.89 -0.58 -0.56
C ASN A 37 -7.31 -1.99 -1.01
N TRP A 38 -8.50 -2.13 -1.56
CA TRP A 38 -9.04 -3.40 -2.08
C TRP A 38 -9.86 -3.21 -3.34
N THR A 39 -10.11 -4.32 -4.05
CA THR A 39 -10.99 -4.37 -5.21
C THR A 39 -12.38 -4.86 -4.79
N GLN A 40 -13.45 -4.23 -5.31
CA GLN A 40 -14.84 -4.66 -5.17
C GLN A 40 -15.59 -4.59 -6.49
N GLU A 41 -16.74 -5.30 -6.57
CA GLU A 41 -17.52 -5.44 -7.82
C GLU A 41 -18.41 -4.24 -8.10
N THR A 42 -18.85 -3.52 -7.08
CA THR A 42 -19.83 -2.44 -7.19
C THR A 42 -19.25 -1.12 -6.66
N GLU A 43 -19.88 -0.03 -7.07
CA GLU A 43 -19.55 1.32 -6.62
C GLU A 43 -20.05 1.61 -5.20
N GLU A 44 -21.10 0.91 -4.75
CA GLU A 44 -21.74 1.15 -3.48
C GLU A 44 -20.84 0.76 -2.31
N VAL A 45 -20.78 1.63 -1.31
CA VAL A 45 -20.10 1.40 -0.02
C VAL A 45 -21.13 1.51 1.11
N ALA A 46 -21.02 0.66 2.12
CA ALA A 46 -22.04 0.51 3.16
C ALA A 46 -22.30 1.79 4.00
N ASN A 47 -21.33 2.70 4.08
CA ASN A 47 -21.47 4.00 4.76
C ASN A 47 -22.14 5.08 3.87
N GLY A 48 -22.49 4.76 2.62
CA GLY A 48 -23.08 5.70 1.66
C GLY A 48 -22.05 6.50 0.85
N ASP A 49 -20.74 6.25 1.03
CA ASP A 49 -19.70 6.74 0.13
C ASP A 49 -19.66 5.92 -1.17
N THR A 50 -18.83 6.29 -2.11
CA THR A 50 -18.67 5.61 -3.40
C THR A 50 -17.22 5.12 -3.57
N ALA A 51 -17.09 3.88 -4.02
CA ALA A 51 -15.82 3.35 -4.49
C ALA A 51 -15.44 3.95 -5.84
N VAL A 52 -14.15 4.06 -6.10
CA VAL A 52 -13.62 4.67 -7.33
C VAL A 52 -13.38 3.58 -8.37
N LYS A 53 -13.85 3.81 -9.60
CA LYS A 53 -13.63 2.86 -10.69
C LYS A 53 -12.15 2.71 -10.99
N ILE A 54 -11.65 1.48 -11.06
CA ILE A 54 -10.27 1.19 -11.45
C ILE A 54 -10.11 1.44 -12.95
N TYR A 55 -9.12 2.22 -13.34
CA TYR A 55 -8.84 2.56 -14.73
C TYR A 55 -8.68 1.29 -15.59
N GLY A 56 -9.36 1.29 -16.73
CA GLY A 56 -9.33 0.15 -17.66
C GLY A 56 -10.00 -1.13 -17.16
N SER A 57 -10.78 -1.09 -16.07
CA SER A 57 -11.44 -2.24 -15.45
C SER A 57 -12.94 -2.01 -15.26
N ASP A 58 -13.68 -3.09 -15.00
CA ASP A 58 -15.10 -3.04 -14.58
C ASP A 58 -15.25 -3.09 -13.04
N TYR A 59 -14.15 -3.16 -12.31
CA TYR A 59 -14.10 -3.22 -10.86
C TYR A 59 -13.82 -1.84 -10.24
N TYR A 60 -14.02 -1.74 -8.93
CA TYR A 60 -13.86 -0.52 -8.16
C TYR A 60 -12.84 -0.73 -7.04
N ALA A 61 -12.12 0.33 -6.69
CA ALA A 61 -11.21 0.37 -5.55
C ALA A 61 -11.83 1.12 -4.38
N TYR A 62 -11.64 0.62 -3.16
CA TYR A 62 -11.97 1.32 -1.94
C TYR A 62 -10.97 0.97 -0.83
N GLY A 63 -11.05 1.65 0.32
CA GLY A 63 -10.18 1.50 1.47
C GLY A 63 -9.58 2.81 1.93
N TYR A 64 -8.76 2.76 2.97
CA TYR A 64 -8.12 3.92 3.58
C TYR A 64 -7.39 4.80 2.56
N ASP A 65 -6.58 4.20 1.69
CA ASP A 65 -5.82 4.91 0.66
C ASP A 65 -6.73 5.61 -0.36
N VAL A 66 -7.83 4.95 -0.75
CA VAL A 66 -8.82 5.53 -1.67
C VAL A 66 -9.59 6.66 -1.00
N MET A 67 -9.97 6.52 0.29
CA MET A 67 -10.60 7.58 1.07
C MET A 67 -9.67 8.79 1.18
N MET A 68 -8.38 8.58 1.39
CA MET A 68 -7.37 9.64 1.42
C MET A 68 -7.18 10.29 0.04
N ALA A 69 -7.05 9.48 -1.02
CA ALA A 69 -6.92 9.97 -2.39
C ALA A 69 -8.11 10.85 -2.82
N LYS A 70 -9.34 10.47 -2.44
CA LYS A 70 -10.55 11.27 -2.68
C LYS A 70 -10.47 12.63 -2.00
N LYS A 71 -10.10 12.66 -0.71
CA LYS A 71 -9.96 13.91 0.06
C LYS A 71 -8.91 14.85 -0.58
N ILE A 72 -7.78 14.30 -1.01
CA ILE A 72 -6.72 15.07 -1.67
C ILE A 72 -7.20 15.59 -3.03
N ALA A 73 -7.81 14.74 -3.86
CA ALA A 73 -8.31 15.16 -5.16
C ALA A 73 -9.37 16.26 -5.05
N ASP A 74 -10.30 16.14 -4.09
CA ASP A 74 -11.33 17.14 -3.80
C ASP A 74 -10.70 18.47 -3.37
N GLU A 75 -9.69 18.45 -2.48
CA GLU A 75 -8.99 19.65 -2.02
C GLU A 75 -8.22 20.34 -3.15
N LEU A 76 -7.64 19.54 -4.06
CA LEU A 76 -6.93 20.04 -5.24
C LEU A 76 -7.89 20.47 -6.37
N GLY A 77 -9.18 20.14 -6.28
CA GLY A 77 -10.17 20.38 -7.34
C GLY A 77 -9.93 19.53 -8.59
N MET A 78 -9.36 18.34 -8.43
CA MET A 78 -9.02 17.40 -9.51
C MET A 78 -9.97 16.20 -9.52
N GLU A 79 -10.15 15.58 -10.69
CA GLU A 79 -10.78 14.28 -10.81
C GLU A 79 -9.80 13.18 -10.34
N LEU A 80 -10.31 12.14 -9.66
CA LEU A 80 -9.49 11.02 -9.19
C LEU A 80 -9.56 9.84 -10.16
N GLU A 81 -8.41 9.31 -10.55
CA GLU A 81 -8.28 8.10 -11.34
C GLU A 81 -7.37 7.09 -10.62
N ILE A 82 -7.87 5.86 -10.37
CA ILE A 82 -7.11 4.81 -9.69
C ILE A 82 -6.55 3.82 -10.71
N HIS A 83 -5.24 3.60 -10.66
CA HIS A 83 -4.51 2.62 -11.45
C HIS A 83 -4.11 1.43 -10.57
N LYS A 84 -4.66 0.26 -10.89
CA LYS A 84 -4.25 -0.98 -10.23
C LYS A 84 -2.95 -1.48 -10.82
N VAL A 85 -1.98 -1.77 -9.95
CA VAL A 85 -0.65 -2.25 -10.32
C VAL A 85 -0.11 -3.20 -9.24
N GLU A 86 0.62 -4.24 -9.65
CA GLU A 86 1.27 -5.14 -8.71
C GLU A 86 2.35 -4.41 -7.91
N TRP A 87 2.47 -4.73 -6.60
CA TRP A 87 3.41 -4.06 -5.69
C TRP A 87 4.84 -3.98 -6.23
N ASP A 88 5.37 -5.09 -6.75
CA ASP A 88 6.74 -5.15 -7.29
C ASP A 88 6.99 -4.21 -8.48
N SER A 89 5.93 -3.79 -9.16
CA SER A 89 5.99 -2.95 -10.35
C SER A 89 5.60 -1.49 -10.09
N ILE A 90 5.14 -1.18 -8.88
CA ILE A 90 4.49 0.10 -8.56
C ILE A 90 5.39 1.31 -8.84
N GLY A 91 6.66 1.24 -8.47
CA GLY A 91 7.61 2.32 -8.74
C GLY A 91 7.93 2.47 -10.23
N MET A 92 8.16 1.35 -10.93
CA MET A 92 8.47 1.37 -12.36
C MET A 92 7.33 1.92 -13.20
N ALA A 93 6.09 1.62 -12.87
CA ALA A 93 4.91 2.13 -13.56
C ALA A 93 4.76 3.65 -13.35
N MET A 94 5.04 4.17 -12.14
CA MET A 94 5.08 5.61 -11.90
C MET A 94 6.19 6.30 -12.72
N ASP A 95 7.39 5.72 -12.76
CA ASP A 95 8.51 6.24 -13.54
C ASP A 95 8.22 6.22 -15.05
N ALA A 96 7.45 5.22 -15.51
CA ALA A 96 6.96 5.15 -16.89
C ALA A 96 5.86 6.19 -17.18
N GLY A 97 5.33 6.87 -16.18
CA GLY A 97 4.31 7.90 -16.32
C GLY A 97 2.89 7.35 -16.45
N GLU A 98 2.63 6.11 -16.01
CA GLU A 98 1.29 5.53 -16.04
C GLU A 98 0.35 6.26 -15.08
N TYR A 99 0.87 6.77 -13.96
CA TYR A 99 0.16 7.61 -12.98
C TYR A 99 1.10 8.65 -12.36
N ASP A 100 0.60 9.49 -11.48
CA ASP A 100 1.29 10.69 -11.01
C ASP A 100 1.88 10.50 -9.61
N CYS A 101 1.20 9.76 -8.74
CA CYS A 101 1.66 9.47 -7.38
C CYS A 101 1.25 8.06 -6.92
N ILE A 102 1.87 7.59 -5.85
CA ILE A 102 1.56 6.33 -5.17
C ILE A 102 0.90 6.64 -3.83
N ILE A 103 -0.33 6.16 -3.62
CA ILE A 103 -1.03 6.12 -2.34
C ILE A 103 -1.43 4.66 -2.11
N ALA A 104 -0.57 3.90 -1.43
CA ALA A 104 -0.64 2.44 -1.42
C ALA A 104 -0.06 1.82 -0.13
N GLY A 105 -0.28 2.45 1.00
CA GLY A 105 0.32 1.97 2.24
C GLY A 105 1.85 1.96 2.23
N MET A 106 2.47 2.78 1.40
CA MET A 106 3.92 2.76 1.20
C MET A 106 4.67 3.40 2.35
N GLY A 107 5.52 2.63 3.04
CA GLY A 107 6.46 3.16 4.02
C GLY A 107 7.56 3.99 3.36
N LYS A 108 7.89 5.13 3.96
CA LYS A 108 9.04 5.95 3.57
C LYS A 108 10.29 5.36 4.19
N THR A 109 11.21 4.87 3.38
CA THR A 109 12.52 4.34 3.80
C THR A 109 13.65 5.17 3.18
N ALA A 110 14.82 5.17 3.81
CA ALA A 110 16.01 5.87 3.29
C ALA A 110 16.40 5.40 1.88
N GLU A 111 16.13 4.15 1.52
CA GLU A 111 16.35 3.64 0.18
C GLU A 111 15.34 4.23 -0.81
N ARG A 112 14.04 4.23 -0.46
CA ARG A 112 12.97 4.77 -1.32
C ARG A 112 13.09 6.28 -1.50
N GLU A 113 13.58 7.02 -0.49
CA GLU A 113 13.84 8.46 -0.60
C GLU A 113 14.91 8.80 -1.64
N GLN A 114 15.77 7.87 -2.03
CA GLN A 114 16.71 8.10 -3.13
C GLN A 114 16.01 8.13 -4.49
N ALA A 115 14.91 7.38 -4.64
CA ALA A 115 14.17 7.23 -5.89
C ALA A 115 12.94 8.14 -5.98
N TYR A 116 12.30 8.45 -4.86
CA TYR A 116 11.02 9.17 -4.81
C TYR A 116 11.08 10.41 -3.91
N ALA A 117 10.14 11.34 -4.11
CA ALA A 117 9.82 12.40 -3.17
C ALA A 117 8.59 12.00 -2.36
N PHE A 118 8.62 12.22 -1.04
CA PHE A 118 7.57 11.80 -0.12
C PHE A 118 6.92 13.00 0.57
N THR A 119 5.63 12.86 0.90
CA THR A 119 4.93 13.72 1.86
C THR A 119 5.34 13.37 3.29
N GLU A 120 4.85 14.15 4.26
CA GLU A 120 4.74 13.69 5.64
C GLU A 120 3.78 12.48 5.70
N PRO A 121 3.82 11.67 6.79
CA PRO A 121 2.97 10.51 6.91
C PRO A 121 1.47 10.86 6.89
N TYR A 122 0.67 10.07 6.16
CA TYR A 122 -0.78 10.13 6.21
C TYR A 122 -1.38 9.03 7.10
N TYR A 123 -0.55 8.10 7.57
CA TYR A 123 -0.88 7.09 8.58
C TYR A 123 0.37 6.60 9.30
N TYR A 124 0.19 6.15 10.54
CA TYR A 124 1.22 5.46 11.32
C TYR A 124 0.71 4.08 11.70
N ARG A 125 1.52 3.05 11.45
CA ARG A 125 1.18 1.66 11.72
C ARG A 125 2.26 0.99 12.56
N ASP A 126 1.87 0.03 13.39
CA ASP A 126 2.77 -0.86 14.10
C ASP A 126 2.90 -2.19 13.38
N ASN A 127 4.00 -2.90 13.62
CA ASN A 127 4.22 -4.25 13.11
C ASN A 127 3.70 -5.28 14.12
N CYS A 128 3.19 -6.39 13.61
CA CYS A 128 2.75 -7.51 14.43
C CYS A 128 3.19 -8.84 13.82
N ILE A 129 2.99 -9.89 14.56
CA ILE A 129 3.04 -11.24 14.03
C ILE A 129 1.64 -11.82 13.95
N THR A 130 1.40 -12.59 12.91
CA THR A 130 0.15 -13.34 12.72
C THR A 130 0.45 -14.80 12.72
N VAL A 131 -0.27 -15.57 13.53
CA VAL A 131 -0.09 -17.02 13.72
C VAL A 131 -1.39 -17.77 13.50
N LYS A 132 -1.31 -19.10 13.30
CA LYS A 132 -2.50 -19.93 13.21
C LYS A 132 -3.12 -20.14 14.60
N LYS A 133 -4.44 -20.02 14.68
CA LYS A 133 -5.22 -20.30 15.88
C LYS A 133 -5.04 -21.76 16.34
N GLY A 134 -4.88 -21.93 17.63
CA GLY A 134 -4.61 -23.25 18.24
C GLY A 134 -3.17 -23.72 18.10
N SER A 135 -2.27 -22.89 17.57
CA SER A 135 -0.83 -23.17 17.59
C SER A 135 -0.22 -22.88 18.98
N ASP A 136 0.96 -23.44 19.24
CA ASP A 136 1.73 -23.17 20.47
C ASP A 136 2.25 -21.72 20.56
N LEU A 137 1.99 -20.91 19.52
CA LEU A 137 2.45 -19.54 19.41
C LEU A 137 1.37 -18.51 19.76
N GLU A 138 0.10 -18.90 19.85
CA GLU A 138 -1.01 -17.95 19.96
C GLU A 138 -1.04 -17.09 21.25
N ASN A 139 -0.23 -17.45 22.25
CA ASN A 139 -0.19 -16.75 23.54
C ASN A 139 1.17 -16.11 23.83
N ILE A 140 2.05 -15.99 22.86
CA ILE A 140 3.31 -15.25 23.04
C ILE A 140 3.05 -13.74 23.06
N THR A 141 3.89 -13.01 23.76
CA THR A 141 3.83 -11.55 23.84
C THR A 141 5.14 -10.88 23.46
N GLY A 142 6.20 -11.64 23.22
CA GLY A 142 7.51 -11.11 22.85
C GLY A 142 8.33 -12.07 22.02
N LEU A 143 9.31 -11.52 21.29
CA LEU A 143 10.20 -12.26 20.40
C LEU A 143 11.08 -13.25 21.17
N SER A 144 11.50 -12.92 22.41
CA SER A 144 12.34 -13.82 23.22
C SER A 144 11.69 -15.19 23.50
N GLN A 145 10.35 -15.27 23.48
CA GLN A 145 9.60 -16.52 23.68
C GLN A 145 9.66 -17.45 22.47
N LEU A 146 10.22 -16.99 21.34
CA LEU A 146 10.44 -17.79 20.13
C LEU A 146 11.80 -18.49 20.12
N GLU A 147 12.71 -18.19 21.07
CA GLU A 147 14.02 -18.85 21.17
C GLU A 147 13.88 -20.37 21.24
N GLY A 148 14.60 -21.07 20.36
CA GLY A 148 14.59 -22.52 20.25
C GLY A 148 13.37 -23.15 19.55
N LYS A 149 12.39 -22.37 19.12
CA LYS A 149 11.18 -22.90 18.45
C LYS A 149 11.39 -23.21 16.97
N ASN A 150 12.41 -22.64 16.31
CA ASN A 150 12.74 -22.85 14.89
C ASN A 150 11.53 -22.55 13.96
N VAL A 151 10.80 -21.48 14.23
CA VAL A 151 9.59 -21.10 13.49
C VAL A 151 9.91 -20.74 12.03
N VAL A 152 9.04 -21.11 11.11
CA VAL A 152 9.10 -20.72 9.71
C VAL A 152 8.38 -19.38 9.54
N THR A 153 9.08 -18.37 9.00
CA THR A 153 8.55 -17.01 8.86
C THR A 153 8.24 -16.68 7.41
N THR A 154 7.28 -15.79 7.20
CA THR A 154 6.92 -15.22 5.90
C THR A 154 6.53 -13.75 6.02
N THR A 155 6.61 -13.03 4.93
CA THR A 155 6.08 -11.66 4.77
C THR A 155 5.87 -11.33 3.30
N GLN A 156 5.37 -10.12 2.99
CA GLN A 156 5.23 -9.66 1.61
C GLN A 156 6.60 -9.25 1.04
N LEU A 157 6.87 -9.70 -0.18
CA LEU A 157 8.08 -9.33 -0.95
C LEU A 157 8.15 -7.83 -1.20
N GLY A 158 9.37 -7.29 -1.30
CA GLY A 158 9.59 -5.87 -1.63
C GLY A 158 9.17 -4.89 -0.53
N THR A 159 8.87 -5.38 0.69
CA THR A 159 8.54 -4.56 1.86
C THR A 159 9.69 -4.48 2.85
N GLY A 160 9.66 -3.47 3.73
CA GLY A 160 10.62 -3.34 4.83
C GLY A 160 10.56 -4.49 5.84
N TRP A 161 9.43 -5.21 5.92
CA TRP A 161 9.28 -6.36 6.83
C TRP A 161 10.27 -7.48 6.57
N VAL A 162 10.74 -7.65 5.33
CA VAL A 162 11.79 -8.63 5.00
C VAL A 162 13.04 -8.40 5.85
N ASN A 163 13.35 -7.15 6.16
CA ASN A 163 14.56 -6.74 6.89
C ASN A 163 14.47 -6.96 8.41
N ILE A 164 13.27 -7.21 8.95
CA ILE A 164 13.08 -7.46 10.39
C ILE A 164 12.82 -8.93 10.73
N LEU A 165 12.70 -9.80 9.74
CA LEU A 165 12.51 -11.23 9.99
C LEU A 165 13.69 -11.88 10.74
N ASP A 166 14.89 -11.36 10.58
CA ASP A 166 16.10 -11.83 11.25
C ASP A 166 16.14 -11.47 12.74
N GLN A 167 15.25 -10.60 13.22
CA GLN A 167 15.09 -10.32 14.65
C GLN A 167 14.35 -11.43 15.39
N ILE A 168 13.66 -12.33 14.67
CA ILE A 168 12.98 -13.47 15.28
C ILE A 168 14.03 -14.54 15.62
N PRO A 169 14.24 -14.88 16.90
CA PRO A 169 15.25 -15.83 17.31
C PRO A 169 15.07 -17.22 16.66
N ASP A 170 16.16 -17.77 16.15
CA ASP A 170 16.21 -19.11 15.53
C ASP A 170 15.21 -19.34 14.38
N ALA A 171 14.70 -18.25 13.78
CA ALA A 171 13.73 -18.34 12.68
C ALA A 171 14.33 -19.00 11.44
N GLN A 172 13.50 -19.81 10.78
CA GLN A 172 13.77 -20.30 9.44
C GLN A 172 13.04 -19.37 8.44
N LEU A 173 13.80 -18.73 7.55
CA LEU A 173 13.20 -17.90 6.51
C LEU A 173 12.45 -18.80 5.52
N GLY A 174 11.12 -18.69 5.50
CA GLY A 174 10.26 -19.34 4.52
C GLY A 174 10.21 -18.56 3.20
N SER A 175 9.27 -18.94 2.34
CA SER A 175 8.97 -18.16 1.14
C SER A 175 8.22 -16.89 1.50
N ASN A 176 8.64 -15.76 0.95
CA ASN A 176 7.85 -14.53 0.97
C ASN A 176 6.95 -14.48 -0.26
N TYR A 177 5.81 -13.80 -0.18
CA TYR A 177 4.77 -13.83 -1.21
C TYR A 177 4.53 -12.43 -1.80
N ALA A 178 3.84 -12.39 -2.94
CA ALA A 178 3.55 -11.13 -3.63
C ALA A 178 2.52 -10.28 -2.89
N THR A 179 1.58 -10.92 -2.17
CA THR A 179 0.51 -10.24 -1.43
C THR A 179 0.46 -10.65 0.04
N THR A 180 -0.08 -9.79 0.91
CA THR A 180 -0.33 -10.10 2.32
C THR A 180 -1.33 -11.25 2.49
N ALA A 181 -2.32 -11.35 1.62
CA ALA A 181 -3.30 -12.44 1.63
C ALA A 181 -2.63 -13.82 1.44
N GLU A 182 -1.64 -13.92 0.56
CA GLU A 182 -0.87 -15.16 0.37
C GLU A 182 -0.03 -15.51 1.61
N CYS A 183 0.49 -14.50 2.33
CA CYS A 183 1.18 -14.72 3.61
C CYS A 183 0.24 -15.31 4.66
N PHE A 184 -0.96 -14.78 4.80
CA PHE A 184 -1.98 -15.34 5.71
C PHE A 184 -2.42 -16.76 5.32
N MET A 185 -2.55 -17.01 4.01
CA MET A 185 -2.82 -18.37 3.51
C MET A 185 -1.68 -19.35 3.85
N ALA A 186 -0.42 -18.91 3.77
CA ALA A 186 0.72 -19.75 4.16
C ALA A 186 0.67 -20.12 5.65
N VAL A 187 0.29 -19.18 6.52
CA VAL A 187 0.11 -19.42 7.96
C VAL A 187 -1.04 -20.38 8.24
N THR A 188 -2.22 -20.13 7.68
CA THR A 188 -3.40 -20.98 7.92
C THR A 188 -3.26 -22.39 7.37
N ASN A 189 -2.51 -22.55 6.27
CA ASN A 189 -2.19 -23.85 5.69
C ASN A 189 -1.00 -24.56 6.37
N GLY A 190 -0.31 -23.92 7.33
CA GLY A 190 0.83 -24.48 8.03
C GLY A 190 2.10 -24.61 7.16
N VAL A 191 2.23 -23.77 6.14
CA VAL A 191 3.44 -23.61 5.31
C VAL A 191 4.44 -22.69 6.01
N ALA A 192 3.92 -21.66 6.70
CA ALA A 192 4.65 -20.81 7.62
C ALA A 192 4.01 -20.87 9.01
N ASP A 193 4.80 -20.62 10.05
CA ASP A 193 4.31 -20.52 11.44
C ASP A 193 3.92 -19.09 11.80
N ILE A 194 4.63 -18.13 11.23
CA ILE A 194 4.50 -16.69 11.50
C ILE A 194 4.49 -15.89 10.20
N ALA A 195 3.54 -14.98 10.05
CA ALA A 195 3.63 -13.86 9.11
C ALA A 195 3.91 -12.55 9.86
N VAL A 196 4.86 -11.74 9.37
CA VAL A 196 5.16 -10.39 9.87
C VAL A 196 4.52 -9.38 8.94
N ILE A 197 3.54 -8.64 9.44
CA ILE A 197 2.70 -7.70 8.68
C ILE A 197 2.38 -6.51 9.62
N ASP A 198 1.78 -5.44 9.12
CA ASP A 198 1.24 -4.38 9.98
C ASP A 198 -0.06 -4.78 10.69
N VAL A 199 -0.30 -4.13 11.81
CA VAL A 199 -1.46 -4.40 12.67
C VAL A 199 -2.79 -4.21 11.94
N PRO A 200 -3.09 -3.08 11.26
CA PRO A 200 -4.37 -2.90 10.58
C PRO A 200 -4.67 -3.99 9.56
N THR A 201 -3.67 -4.41 8.77
CA THR A 201 -3.82 -5.46 7.75
C THR A 201 -4.06 -6.83 8.38
N ALA A 202 -3.33 -7.15 9.46
CA ALA A 202 -3.48 -8.41 10.16
C ALA A 202 -4.85 -8.49 10.88
N GLU A 203 -5.28 -7.43 11.56
CA GLU A 203 -6.59 -7.37 12.22
C GLU A 203 -7.74 -7.46 11.21
N SER A 204 -7.62 -6.73 10.11
CA SER A 204 -8.57 -6.79 9.00
C SER A 204 -8.71 -8.21 8.43
N ALA A 205 -7.60 -8.93 8.24
CA ALA A 205 -7.63 -10.32 7.81
C ALA A 205 -8.26 -11.24 8.86
N ALA A 206 -7.97 -11.04 10.15
CA ALA A 206 -8.54 -11.84 11.23
C ALA A 206 -10.06 -11.61 11.42
N MET A 207 -10.61 -10.43 11.03
CA MET A 207 -12.05 -10.19 11.03
C MET A 207 -12.81 -11.11 10.05
N THR A 208 -12.14 -11.58 9.00
CA THR A 208 -12.73 -12.41 7.94
C THR A 208 -12.22 -13.86 7.96
N ASN A 209 -11.22 -14.15 8.79
CA ASN A 209 -10.60 -15.46 8.90
C ASN A 209 -10.35 -15.84 10.36
N ASP A 210 -11.25 -16.62 10.93
CA ASP A 210 -11.21 -17.07 12.33
C ASP A 210 -10.01 -17.97 12.68
N ASP A 211 -9.24 -18.46 11.69
CA ASP A 211 -8.05 -19.27 11.89
C ASP A 211 -6.77 -18.44 12.14
N LEU A 212 -6.86 -17.11 12.04
CA LEU A 212 -5.75 -16.20 12.30
C LEU A 212 -5.82 -15.61 13.71
N VAL A 213 -4.66 -15.48 14.35
CA VAL A 213 -4.47 -14.75 15.60
C VAL A 213 -3.40 -13.68 15.36
N VAL A 214 -3.77 -12.43 15.64
CA VAL A 214 -2.86 -11.29 15.57
C VAL A 214 -2.24 -11.09 16.93
N ILE A 215 -0.92 -10.94 16.98
CA ILE A 215 -0.16 -10.73 18.20
C ILE A 215 0.66 -9.45 18.04
N VAL A 216 0.24 -8.42 18.74
CA VAL A 216 1.03 -7.21 18.96
C VAL A 216 2.00 -7.51 20.07
N LEU A 217 3.29 -7.40 19.79
CA LEU A 217 4.34 -7.74 20.74
C LEU A 217 4.51 -6.61 21.78
N ASP A 218 4.99 -6.98 22.95
CA ASP A 218 5.36 -6.01 23.99
C ASP A 218 6.47 -5.08 23.47
N GLU A 219 6.38 -3.79 23.75
CA GLU A 219 7.33 -2.76 23.25
C GLU A 219 8.79 -3.11 23.63
N GLU A 220 9.03 -3.68 24.81
CA GLU A 220 10.37 -4.02 25.30
C GLU A 220 10.93 -5.31 24.69
N ASP A 221 10.09 -6.16 24.07
CA ASP A 221 10.44 -7.46 23.48
C ASP A 221 9.79 -7.63 22.09
N GLY A 222 9.60 -6.52 21.37
CA GLY A 222 9.06 -6.45 20.02
C GLY A 222 10.13 -6.24 18.96
N PHE A 223 9.67 -5.96 17.75
CA PHE A 223 10.57 -5.59 16.66
C PHE A 223 11.19 -4.22 16.90
N ILE A 224 12.50 -4.14 16.70
CA ILE A 224 13.22 -2.86 16.60
C ILE A 224 13.11 -2.42 15.15
N GLY A 225 12.31 -1.41 14.88
CA GLY A 225 12.15 -0.84 13.55
C GLY A 225 12.58 0.62 13.52
N ASP A 226 12.98 1.09 12.35
CA ASP A 226 13.09 2.52 12.10
C ASP A 226 11.67 3.11 12.01
N GLU A 227 11.49 4.38 12.43
CA GLU A 227 10.23 5.12 12.21
C GLU A 227 9.78 5.06 10.75
N GLU A 228 10.73 4.96 9.81
CA GLU A 228 10.52 4.79 8.38
C GLU A 228 9.70 3.54 8.01
N MET A 229 9.68 2.49 8.85
CA MET A 229 8.92 1.27 8.60
C MET A 229 7.48 1.34 9.11
N THR A 230 7.23 2.22 10.05
CA THR A 230 5.93 2.38 10.70
C THR A 230 5.11 3.51 10.09
N ASN A 231 5.74 4.48 9.44
CA ASN A 231 5.05 5.56 8.74
C ASN A 231 4.57 5.14 7.34
N VAL A 232 3.50 5.76 6.87
CA VAL A 232 2.92 5.56 5.56
C VAL A 232 2.78 6.90 4.87
N CYS A 233 3.47 7.08 3.72
CA CYS A 233 3.58 8.35 3.03
C CYS A 233 3.14 8.24 1.57
N ILE A 234 2.75 9.37 0.98
CA ILE A 234 2.48 9.47 -0.44
C ILE A 234 3.79 9.73 -1.18
N ALA A 235 4.03 8.97 -2.24
CA ALA A 235 5.23 9.11 -3.07
C ALA A 235 4.90 9.72 -4.43
N THR A 236 5.74 10.64 -4.90
CA THR A 236 5.77 11.14 -6.27
C THR A 236 7.12 10.83 -6.91
N ARG A 237 7.24 11.00 -8.23
CA ARG A 237 8.56 10.95 -8.88
C ARG A 237 9.53 11.88 -8.18
N LYS A 238 10.80 11.52 -8.15
CA LYS A 238 11.85 12.25 -7.40
C LYS A 238 11.96 13.72 -7.77
N ASP A 239 11.76 14.04 -9.03
CA ASP A 239 11.83 15.38 -9.60
C ASP A 239 10.47 16.12 -9.61
N ASP A 240 9.37 15.42 -9.32
CA ASP A 240 8.04 16.01 -9.25
C ASP A 240 7.71 16.51 -7.83
N THR A 241 8.55 17.41 -7.34
CA THR A 241 8.37 18.01 -6.02
C THR A 241 7.20 19.01 -5.99
N GLU A 242 6.80 19.54 -7.14
CA GLU A 242 5.64 20.44 -7.22
C GLU A 242 4.34 19.70 -6.88
N LEU A 243 4.14 18.52 -7.45
CA LEU A 243 2.98 17.69 -7.12
C LEU A 243 3.03 17.24 -5.66
N ARG A 244 4.21 16.79 -5.16
CA ARG A 244 4.38 16.42 -3.77
C ARG A 244 3.99 17.55 -2.82
N ASP A 245 4.43 18.78 -3.10
CA ASP A 245 4.16 19.95 -2.26
C ASP A 245 2.66 20.32 -2.30
N LYS A 246 1.99 20.21 -3.46
CA LYS A 246 0.54 20.38 -3.57
C LYS A 246 -0.24 19.34 -2.76
N ILE A 247 0.17 18.08 -2.82
CA ILE A 247 -0.44 17.00 -2.03
C ILE A 247 -0.23 17.27 -0.54
N GLN A 248 0.98 17.67 -0.13
CA GLN A 248 1.26 18.03 1.26
C GLN A 248 0.39 19.19 1.73
N GLU A 249 0.28 20.27 0.94
CA GLU A 249 -0.58 21.40 1.27
C GLU A 249 -2.06 20.99 1.41
N ALA A 250 -2.54 20.09 0.56
CA ALA A 250 -3.89 19.54 0.68
C ALA A 250 -4.06 18.75 1.99
N MET A 251 -3.08 17.92 2.39
CA MET A 251 -3.09 17.21 3.66
C MET A 251 -3.08 18.19 4.85
N ASP A 252 -2.27 19.23 4.81
CA ASP A 252 -2.20 20.28 5.84
C ASP A 252 -3.54 21.01 5.97
N ASN A 253 -4.17 21.39 4.86
CA ASN A 253 -5.49 22.03 4.85
C ASN A 253 -6.59 21.13 5.43
N LEU A 254 -6.49 19.83 5.21
CA LEU A 254 -7.38 18.82 5.80
C LEU A 254 -7.09 18.58 7.30
N GLY A 255 -6.01 19.17 7.86
CA GLY A 255 -5.54 18.90 9.22
C GLY A 255 -5.19 17.43 9.41
N TRP A 256 -4.41 16.86 8.47
CA TRP A 256 -4.08 15.43 8.45
C TRP A 256 -2.75 15.12 9.17
N ASP A 257 -2.47 15.84 10.24
CA ASP A 257 -1.40 15.60 11.23
C ASP A 257 -1.94 15.04 12.55
N ASP A 258 -3.26 14.86 12.63
CA ASP A 258 -3.97 14.35 13.81
C ASP A 258 -4.08 12.82 13.76
N LYS A 259 -3.35 12.15 14.67
CA LYS A 259 -3.35 10.68 14.75
C LYS A 259 -4.74 10.10 15.05
N GLU A 260 -5.54 10.75 15.91
CA GLU A 260 -6.89 10.27 16.24
C GLU A 260 -7.76 10.22 14.99
N LYS A 261 -7.67 11.26 14.14
CA LYS A 261 -8.37 11.32 12.84
C LYS A 261 -7.91 10.24 11.86
N MET A 262 -6.61 9.95 11.84
CA MET A 262 -6.06 8.85 11.03
C MET A 262 -6.61 7.50 11.50
N ASP A 263 -6.59 7.25 12.79
CA ASP A 263 -7.07 6.01 13.40
C ASP A 263 -8.59 5.83 13.18
N GLU A 264 -9.40 6.88 13.37
CA GLU A 264 -10.84 6.85 13.10
C GLU A 264 -11.15 6.45 11.64
N MET A 265 -10.44 7.01 10.67
CA MET A 265 -10.63 6.66 9.26
C MET A 265 -10.17 5.23 8.96
N MET A 266 -9.11 4.75 9.62
CA MET A 266 -8.66 3.36 9.48
C MET A 266 -9.70 2.38 10.05
N GLU A 267 -10.24 2.67 11.23
CA GLU A 267 -11.31 1.87 11.81
C GLU A 267 -12.57 1.83 10.91
N GLU A 268 -12.88 2.95 10.26
CA GLU A 268 -13.97 2.98 9.29
C GLU A 268 -13.65 2.09 8.08
N ALA A 269 -12.47 2.20 7.51
CA ALA A 269 -12.05 1.35 6.39
C ALA A 269 -12.11 -0.14 6.73
N MET A 270 -11.64 -0.54 7.92
CA MET A 270 -11.71 -1.93 8.39
C MET A 270 -13.15 -2.46 8.46
N LYS A 271 -14.12 -1.63 8.89
CA LYS A 271 -15.55 -2.01 8.98
C LYS A 271 -16.22 -2.13 7.62
N LEU A 272 -15.68 -1.46 6.59
CA LEU A 272 -16.26 -1.37 5.25
C LEU A 272 -15.70 -2.40 4.26
N GLN A 273 -14.66 -3.13 4.64
CA GLN A 273 -14.09 -4.12 3.74
C GLN A 273 -15.12 -5.22 3.42
N PRO A 274 -15.16 -5.74 2.18
CA PRO A 274 -16.03 -6.86 1.84
C PRO A 274 -15.67 -8.09 2.67
N ALA A 275 -16.70 -8.86 3.09
CA ALA A 275 -16.48 -10.17 3.68
C ALA A 275 -15.70 -11.05 2.68
N ALA A 276 -14.74 -11.84 3.17
CA ALA A 276 -14.05 -12.81 2.32
C ALA A 276 -15.07 -13.79 1.71
N ASN A 277 -15.09 -13.89 0.37
CA ASN A 277 -15.94 -14.82 -0.38
C ASN A 277 -15.34 -16.23 -0.40
#